data_5a9278707bf48c27c7cdcfa2a9546c29
#
_entry.id   5a9278707bf48c27c7cdcfa2a9546c29
#
_cell.length_a   1.000
_cell.length_b   1.000
_cell.length_c   1.000
_cell.angle_alpha   90.00
_cell.angle_beta   90.00
_cell.angle_gamma   90.00
#
_symmetry.space_group_name_H-M   'P 1'
#
loop_
_entity.id
_entity.type
_entity.pdbx_description
1 polymer ?
#
loop_
_entity_poly.entity_id
_entity_poly.type
_entity_poly.pdbx_seq_one_letter_code
_entity_poly.pdbx_strand_id
1 'polypeptide(L)'
;MTQFAFVFPGQGSQSVGMLAEMAANYPIVEETFAEASAALGYDLWALTQQGPAEELNKTWQTQPALLTASVALWRVWQQQGGKMPALMAGHSLGEYSALVCAGVINFADAVRLVEMRGKFMQEAVPEGTGGMSAIIGLDDASIAKACEECAEGQVVSPVNFNSPGQVVIAGHKEAVERAGAACKAAGAKRALPLPVSVPSHCALMKPAADKLAVELAKITFSAPTVPVVNNVDVKCETDAAAIRDALVRQLYNPVQWTKSVEFIAAQGVEHLYEVGPGKVLTGLTKRIVDTLTASALNEPAALSAALTQ
;
A
#
# COMPACT_ATOMS: atom_id res chain seq x y z
N MET A 1 11.08 -27.14 -0.73
CA MET A 1 9.97 -26.33 -0.21
C MET A 1 9.87 -25.07 -1.06
N THR A 2 8.69 -24.76 -1.55
CA THR A 2 8.42 -23.57 -2.34
C THR A 2 8.70 -22.32 -1.51
N GLN A 3 9.54 -21.42 -2.00
CA GLN A 3 9.77 -20.14 -1.35
C GLN A 3 8.60 -19.21 -1.62
N PHE A 4 8.15 -18.51 -0.59
CA PHE A 4 7.06 -17.55 -0.70
C PHE A 4 7.42 -16.21 -0.06
N ALA A 5 6.73 -15.16 -0.48
CA ALA A 5 6.81 -13.83 0.10
C ALA A 5 5.43 -13.34 0.52
N PHE A 6 5.40 -12.43 1.46
CA PHE A 6 4.17 -11.74 1.87
C PHE A 6 4.13 -10.36 1.25
N VAL A 7 2.99 -10.03 0.65
CA VAL A 7 2.71 -8.69 0.12
C VAL A 7 1.50 -8.10 0.84
N PHE A 8 1.55 -6.80 1.08
CA PHE A 8 0.58 -6.09 1.91
C PHE A 8 -0.11 -4.99 1.10
N PRO A 9 -1.46 -4.99 1.04
CA PRO A 9 -2.18 -4.04 0.21
C PRO A 9 -2.20 -2.63 0.82
N GLY A 10 -2.42 -1.66 -0.05
CA GLY A 10 -2.62 -0.26 0.30
C GLY A 10 -4.06 0.21 0.13
N GLN A 11 -4.22 1.53 0.13
CA GLN A 11 -5.51 2.19 0.00
C GLN A 11 -6.26 1.75 -1.26
N GLY A 12 -7.55 1.50 -1.12
CA GLY A 12 -8.42 0.93 -2.16
C GLY A 12 -8.83 -0.52 -1.87
N SER A 13 -8.12 -1.20 -0.96
CA SER A 13 -8.42 -2.60 -0.58
C SER A 13 -9.43 -2.70 0.57
N GLN A 14 -9.69 -1.61 1.29
CA GLN A 14 -10.63 -1.58 2.40
C GLN A 14 -12.08 -1.67 1.92
N SER A 15 -12.90 -2.32 2.73
CA SER A 15 -14.35 -2.33 2.57
C SER A 15 -15.03 -2.49 3.92
N VAL A 16 -16.24 -1.94 4.05
CA VAL A 16 -17.07 -2.15 5.24
C VAL A 16 -17.37 -3.64 5.36
N GLY A 17 -17.15 -4.22 6.54
CA GLY A 17 -17.28 -5.64 6.80
C GLY A 17 -16.02 -6.47 6.58
N MET A 18 -14.92 -5.85 6.18
CA MET A 18 -13.66 -6.57 5.94
C MET A 18 -13.21 -7.36 7.17
N LEU A 19 -12.67 -8.56 6.97
CA LEU A 19 -12.20 -9.50 7.98
C LEU A 19 -13.26 -10.01 8.98
N ALA A 20 -14.55 -9.81 8.71
CA ALA A 20 -15.61 -10.29 9.63
C ALA A 20 -15.54 -11.80 9.85
N GLU A 21 -15.35 -12.59 8.82
CA GLU A 21 -15.25 -14.05 8.90
C GLU A 21 -13.96 -14.48 9.62
N MET A 22 -12.85 -13.80 9.37
CA MET A 22 -11.59 -14.04 10.08
C MET A 22 -11.75 -13.76 11.57
N ALA A 23 -12.39 -12.66 11.94
CA ALA A 23 -12.66 -12.31 13.32
C ALA A 23 -13.55 -13.34 14.03
N ALA A 24 -14.55 -13.89 13.33
CA ALA A 24 -15.43 -14.93 13.87
C ALA A 24 -14.69 -16.24 14.19
N ASN A 25 -13.57 -16.51 13.50
CA ASN A 25 -12.78 -17.74 13.68
C ASN A 25 -11.52 -17.53 14.54
N TYR A 26 -10.99 -16.32 14.60
CA TYR A 26 -9.73 -16.01 15.27
C TYR A 26 -9.86 -14.77 16.15
N PRO A 27 -9.99 -14.95 17.49
CA PRO A 27 -10.15 -13.80 18.41
C PRO A 27 -9.05 -12.76 18.34
N ILE A 28 -7.83 -13.13 17.93
CA ILE A 28 -6.71 -12.20 17.82
C ILE A 28 -7.01 -11.06 16.83
N VAL A 29 -7.92 -11.24 15.88
CA VAL A 29 -8.30 -10.19 14.92
C VAL A 29 -8.92 -9.01 15.65
N GLU A 30 -9.98 -9.24 16.45
CA GLU A 30 -10.62 -8.17 17.22
C GLU A 30 -9.69 -7.61 18.31
N GLU A 31 -8.87 -8.44 18.93
CA GLU A 31 -7.86 -8.01 19.91
C GLU A 31 -6.86 -7.04 19.26
N THR A 32 -6.44 -7.30 18.04
CA THR A 32 -5.54 -6.41 17.28
C THR A 32 -6.21 -5.06 16.98
N PHE A 33 -7.49 -5.07 16.58
CA PHE A 33 -8.26 -3.85 16.39
C PHE A 33 -8.52 -3.09 17.70
N ALA A 34 -8.67 -3.79 18.82
CA ALA A 34 -8.78 -3.15 20.14
C ALA A 34 -7.48 -2.43 20.54
N GLU A 35 -6.33 -3.02 20.27
CA GLU A 35 -5.02 -2.40 20.50
C GLU A 35 -4.85 -1.14 19.63
N ALA A 36 -5.23 -1.21 18.35
CA ALA A 36 -5.22 -0.05 17.46
C ALA A 36 -6.17 1.05 17.94
N SER A 37 -7.38 0.68 18.36
CA SER A 37 -8.39 1.61 18.88
C SER A 37 -7.89 2.35 20.11
N ALA A 38 -7.20 1.65 21.03
CA ALA A 38 -6.58 2.27 22.19
C ALA A 38 -5.52 3.30 21.80
N ALA A 39 -4.73 3.02 20.75
CA ALA A 39 -3.72 3.94 20.25
C ALA A 39 -4.33 5.16 19.55
N LEU A 40 -5.46 5.00 18.87
CA LEU A 40 -6.12 6.05 18.10
C LEU A 40 -7.09 6.91 18.91
N GLY A 41 -7.69 6.34 19.97
CA GLY A 41 -8.70 7.03 20.76
C GLY A 41 -10.13 6.93 20.19
N TYR A 42 -10.39 6.03 19.24
CA TYR A 42 -11.72 5.70 18.72
C TYR A 42 -11.83 4.23 18.35
N ASP A 43 -13.05 3.72 18.17
CA ASP A 43 -13.31 2.32 17.88
C ASP A 43 -13.10 2.03 16.37
N LEU A 44 -11.89 1.57 16.03
CA LEU A 44 -11.53 1.24 14.66
C LEU A 44 -12.28 0.01 14.13
N TRP A 45 -12.54 -0.99 14.99
CA TRP A 45 -13.31 -2.18 14.60
C TRP A 45 -14.74 -1.81 14.21
N ALA A 46 -15.41 -0.98 15.01
CA ALA A 46 -16.75 -0.49 14.68
C ALA A 46 -16.76 0.26 13.33
N LEU A 47 -15.76 1.09 13.08
CA LEU A 47 -15.63 1.80 11.80
C LEU A 47 -15.50 0.82 10.63
N THR A 48 -14.69 -0.21 10.76
CA THR A 48 -14.47 -1.19 9.67
C THR A 48 -15.69 -2.08 9.43
N GLN A 49 -16.47 -2.40 10.49
CA GLN A 49 -17.61 -3.31 10.37
C GLN A 49 -18.93 -2.60 10.04
N GLN A 50 -19.12 -1.40 10.52
CA GLN A 50 -20.39 -0.66 10.41
C GLN A 50 -20.30 0.55 9.48
N GLY A 51 -19.10 1.03 9.18
CA GLY A 51 -18.90 2.22 8.36
C GLY A 51 -19.33 3.51 9.07
N PRO A 52 -19.80 4.51 8.35
CA PRO A 52 -20.09 4.48 6.90
C PRO A 52 -18.84 4.40 6.02
N ALA A 53 -19.00 3.96 4.78
CA ALA A 53 -17.90 3.82 3.84
C ALA A 53 -17.16 5.14 3.60
N GLU A 54 -17.89 6.27 3.57
CA GLU A 54 -17.29 7.59 3.39
C GLU A 54 -16.27 7.91 4.52
N GLU A 55 -16.56 7.51 5.75
CA GLU A 55 -15.64 7.71 6.87
C GLU A 55 -14.43 6.78 6.76
N LEU A 56 -14.66 5.50 6.46
CA LEU A 56 -13.57 4.53 6.28
C LEU A 56 -12.65 4.92 5.11
N ASN A 57 -13.16 5.58 4.09
CA ASN A 57 -12.41 6.01 2.91
C ASN A 57 -11.65 7.33 3.09
N LYS A 58 -11.79 8.02 4.22
CA LYS A 58 -10.91 9.13 4.56
C LYS A 58 -9.51 8.61 4.83
N THR A 59 -8.52 9.13 4.13
CA THR A 59 -7.17 8.53 4.12
C THR A 59 -6.56 8.36 5.51
N TRP A 60 -6.81 9.30 6.45
CA TRP A 60 -6.32 9.18 7.84
C TRP A 60 -7.03 8.12 8.67
N GLN A 61 -8.16 7.59 8.20
CA GLN A 61 -8.86 6.44 8.80
C GLN A 61 -8.58 5.16 8.03
N THR A 62 -8.48 5.25 6.70
CA THR A 62 -8.15 4.11 5.83
C THR A 62 -6.80 3.50 6.18
N GLN A 63 -5.79 4.35 6.39
CA GLN A 63 -4.42 3.87 6.63
C GLN A 63 -4.29 3.08 7.93
N PRO A 64 -4.77 3.54 9.09
CA PRO A 64 -4.78 2.71 10.29
C PRO A 64 -5.59 1.43 10.13
N ALA A 65 -6.73 1.48 9.44
CA ALA A 65 -7.59 0.31 9.22
C ALA A 65 -6.87 -0.78 8.41
N LEU A 66 -6.19 -0.41 7.32
CA LEU A 66 -5.45 -1.35 6.49
C LEU A 66 -4.23 -1.93 7.20
N LEU A 67 -3.46 -1.09 7.89
CA LEU A 67 -2.33 -1.54 8.72
C LEU A 67 -2.79 -2.57 9.74
N THR A 68 -3.85 -2.27 10.46
CA THR A 68 -4.39 -3.13 11.52
C THR A 68 -4.91 -4.45 10.96
N ALA A 69 -5.63 -4.41 9.84
CA ALA A 69 -6.11 -5.61 9.16
C ALA A 69 -4.96 -6.54 8.74
N SER A 70 -3.92 -5.98 8.14
CA SER A 70 -2.73 -6.74 7.72
C SER A 70 -1.98 -7.34 8.92
N VAL A 71 -1.77 -6.56 9.97
CA VAL A 71 -1.10 -7.04 11.19
C VAL A 71 -1.93 -8.12 11.89
N ALA A 72 -3.27 -7.97 11.90
CA ALA A 72 -4.17 -8.99 12.47
C ALA A 72 -4.00 -10.33 11.75
N LEU A 73 -3.99 -10.34 10.41
CA LEU A 73 -3.78 -11.55 9.62
C LEU A 73 -2.39 -12.15 9.82
N TRP A 74 -1.36 -11.32 9.93
CA TRP A 74 -0.01 -11.75 10.28
C TRP A 74 0.02 -12.47 11.64
N ARG A 75 -0.66 -11.92 12.64
CA ARG A 75 -0.75 -12.52 13.98
C ARG A 75 -1.50 -13.86 13.95
N VAL A 76 -2.57 -13.97 13.15
CA VAL A 76 -3.26 -15.26 12.93
C VAL A 76 -2.31 -16.27 12.33
N TRP A 77 -1.58 -15.89 11.27
CA TRP A 77 -0.59 -16.75 10.61
C TRP A 77 0.43 -17.28 11.60
N GLN A 78 0.98 -16.41 12.45
CA GLN A 78 1.95 -16.80 13.47
C GLN A 78 1.35 -17.74 14.51
N GLN A 79 0.15 -17.45 15.02
CA GLN A 79 -0.54 -18.30 16.00
C GLN A 79 -0.86 -19.70 15.45
N GLN A 80 -1.10 -19.80 14.17
CA GLN A 80 -1.38 -21.07 13.50
C GLN A 80 -0.10 -21.83 13.09
N GLY A 81 1.07 -21.33 13.49
CA GLY A 81 2.35 -21.99 13.21
C GLY A 81 2.85 -21.79 11.78
N GLY A 82 2.39 -20.76 11.09
CA GLY A 82 2.83 -20.45 9.73
C GLY A 82 4.34 -20.17 9.66
N LYS A 83 4.94 -20.59 8.55
CA LYS A 83 6.36 -20.39 8.29
C LYS A 83 6.67 -18.93 8.00
N MET A 84 7.92 -18.53 8.22
CA MET A 84 8.39 -17.18 7.88
C MET A 84 8.54 -17.05 6.36
N PRO A 85 8.04 -15.94 5.77
CA PRO A 85 8.28 -15.65 4.35
C PRO A 85 9.75 -15.32 4.10
N ALA A 86 10.21 -15.56 2.87
CA ALA A 86 11.56 -15.18 2.46
C ALA A 86 11.75 -13.67 2.35
N LEU A 87 10.71 -12.97 1.92
CA LEU A 87 10.70 -11.53 1.69
C LEU A 87 9.31 -10.98 2.04
N MET A 88 9.28 -9.68 2.34
CA MET A 88 8.04 -8.91 2.49
C MET A 88 8.09 -7.67 1.60
N ALA A 89 6.94 -7.24 1.10
CA ALA A 89 6.78 -5.96 0.42
C ALA A 89 5.36 -5.46 0.62
N GLY A 90 5.17 -4.14 0.60
CA GLY A 90 3.84 -3.56 0.71
C GLY A 90 3.66 -2.42 -0.28
N HIS A 91 2.45 -2.26 -0.79
CA HIS A 91 2.12 -1.21 -1.74
C HIS A 91 1.72 0.06 -0.98
N SER A 92 2.47 1.14 -1.13
CA SER A 92 2.23 2.43 -0.46
C SER A 92 2.10 2.26 1.06
N LEU A 93 0.93 2.46 1.64
CA LEU A 93 0.64 2.20 3.08
C LEU A 93 1.09 0.79 3.50
N GLY A 94 0.94 -0.19 2.60
CA GLY A 94 1.31 -1.58 2.87
C GLY A 94 2.79 -1.78 3.23
N GLU A 95 3.68 -0.89 2.83
CA GLU A 95 5.09 -0.94 3.27
C GLU A 95 5.21 -0.80 4.79
N TYR A 96 4.38 0.02 5.41
CA TYR A 96 4.31 0.13 6.89
C TYR A 96 3.84 -1.17 7.53
N SER A 97 2.85 -1.83 6.92
CA SER A 97 2.37 -3.15 7.38
C SER A 97 3.52 -4.18 7.33
N ALA A 98 4.27 -4.21 6.25
CA ALA A 98 5.44 -5.07 6.10
C ALA A 98 6.50 -4.78 7.18
N LEU A 99 6.79 -3.52 7.44
CA LEU A 99 7.77 -3.11 8.44
C LEU A 99 7.35 -3.49 9.86
N VAL A 100 6.06 -3.38 10.20
CA VAL A 100 5.54 -3.86 11.50
C VAL A 100 5.70 -5.38 11.59
N CYS A 101 5.27 -6.12 10.58
CA CYS A 101 5.35 -7.59 10.58
C CYS A 101 6.80 -8.09 10.60
N ALA A 102 7.74 -7.34 10.02
CA ALA A 102 9.17 -7.63 10.06
C ALA A 102 9.87 -7.15 11.36
N GLY A 103 9.11 -6.60 12.31
CA GLY A 103 9.64 -6.19 13.62
C GLY A 103 10.40 -4.86 13.62
N VAL A 104 10.29 -4.06 12.58
CA VAL A 104 11.01 -2.77 12.46
C VAL A 104 10.33 -1.67 13.28
N ILE A 105 9.01 -1.59 13.25
CA ILE A 105 8.21 -0.57 13.93
C ILE A 105 7.24 -1.26 14.88
N ASN A 106 7.11 -0.75 16.11
CA ASN A 106 6.09 -1.19 17.05
C ASN A 106 4.69 -0.90 16.49
N PHE A 107 3.76 -1.84 16.68
CA PHE A 107 2.41 -1.74 16.09
C PHE A 107 1.66 -0.48 16.54
N ALA A 108 1.62 -0.20 17.84
CA ALA A 108 0.91 0.98 18.36
C ALA A 108 1.51 2.28 17.81
N ASP A 109 2.82 2.37 17.72
CA ASP A 109 3.50 3.53 17.13
C ASP A 109 3.18 3.66 15.64
N ALA A 110 3.17 2.54 14.92
CA ALA A 110 2.84 2.52 13.48
C ALA A 110 1.39 2.95 13.21
N VAL A 111 0.44 2.52 14.05
CA VAL A 111 -0.97 2.93 13.94
C VAL A 111 -1.11 4.45 14.02
N ARG A 112 -0.49 5.07 15.02
CA ARG A 112 -0.47 6.53 15.17
C ARG A 112 0.26 7.22 14.03
N LEU A 113 1.38 6.66 13.60
CA LEU A 113 2.19 7.20 12.50
C LEU A 113 1.41 7.26 11.18
N VAL A 114 0.72 6.20 10.81
CA VAL A 114 -0.02 6.16 9.55
C VAL A 114 -1.30 7.00 9.59
N GLU A 115 -1.90 7.20 10.75
CA GLU A 115 -2.96 8.20 10.94
C GLU A 115 -2.42 9.61 10.63
N MET A 116 -1.27 9.96 11.21
CA MET A 116 -0.61 11.25 10.95
C MET A 116 -0.21 11.38 9.48
N ARG A 117 0.33 10.30 8.87
CA ARG A 117 0.65 10.29 7.45
C ARG A 117 -0.57 10.68 6.61
N GLY A 118 -1.72 10.06 6.88
CA GLY A 118 -2.98 10.37 6.20
C GLY A 118 -3.41 11.83 6.38
N LYS A 119 -3.31 12.35 7.60
CA LYS A 119 -3.62 13.76 7.91
C LYS A 119 -2.70 14.73 7.15
N PHE A 120 -1.39 14.48 7.18
CA PHE A 120 -0.42 15.30 6.46
C PHE A 120 -0.65 15.29 4.94
N MET A 121 -0.98 14.13 4.39
CA MET A 121 -1.29 14.00 2.96
C MET A 121 -2.54 14.82 2.59
N GLN A 122 -3.60 14.75 3.40
CA GLN A 122 -4.81 15.53 3.15
C GLN A 122 -4.59 17.03 3.30
N GLU A 123 -3.76 17.44 4.26
CA GLU A 123 -3.43 18.86 4.50
C GLU A 123 -2.52 19.45 3.42
N ALA A 124 -1.72 18.62 2.74
CA ALA A 124 -0.75 19.09 1.75
C ALA A 124 -1.40 19.71 0.51
N VAL A 125 -2.62 19.30 0.18
CA VAL A 125 -3.35 19.78 -0.99
C VAL A 125 -4.79 20.09 -0.57
N PRO A 126 -5.30 21.29 -0.86
CA PRO A 126 -6.71 21.62 -0.59
C PRO A 126 -7.65 20.63 -1.26
N GLU A 127 -8.72 20.28 -0.57
CA GLU A 127 -9.71 19.34 -1.08
C GLU A 127 -10.25 19.77 -2.46
N GLY A 128 -10.32 18.83 -3.40
CA GLY A 128 -10.81 19.08 -4.76
C GLY A 128 -9.77 19.65 -5.73
N THR A 129 -8.53 19.94 -5.29
CA THR A 129 -7.46 20.45 -6.18
C THR A 129 -6.55 19.36 -6.75
N GLY A 130 -6.47 18.22 -6.09
CA GLY A 130 -5.72 17.06 -6.54
C GLY A 130 -6.60 16.00 -7.19
N GLY A 131 -5.98 15.11 -7.92
CA GLY A 131 -6.65 13.97 -8.52
C GLY A 131 -5.70 12.84 -8.89
N MET A 132 -6.28 11.68 -9.15
CA MET A 132 -5.57 10.49 -9.62
C MET A 132 -6.39 9.82 -10.72
N SER A 133 -5.72 9.18 -11.67
CA SER A 133 -6.37 8.42 -12.74
C SER A 133 -5.58 7.16 -13.06
N ALA A 134 -6.28 6.05 -13.25
CA ALA A 134 -5.68 4.80 -13.70
C ALA A 134 -5.64 4.75 -15.23
N ILE A 135 -4.44 4.59 -15.78
CA ILE A 135 -4.21 4.45 -17.21
C ILE A 135 -4.00 2.99 -17.55
N ILE A 136 -4.83 2.44 -18.42
CA ILE A 136 -4.84 1.03 -18.79
C ILE A 136 -4.51 0.89 -20.27
N GLY A 137 -3.54 0.03 -20.59
CA GLY A 137 -3.24 -0.37 -21.97
C GLY A 137 -2.32 0.58 -22.73
N LEU A 138 -1.44 1.28 -22.02
CA LEU A 138 -0.40 2.13 -22.60
C LEU A 138 0.93 1.89 -21.88
N ASP A 139 2.04 2.00 -22.59
CA ASP A 139 3.38 1.82 -22.02
C ASP A 139 3.80 2.98 -21.12
N ASP A 140 4.72 2.71 -20.19
CA ASP A 140 5.19 3.67 -19.19
C ASP A 140 5.79 4.93 -19.81
N ALA A 141 6.59 4.78 -20.87
CA ALA A 141 7.25 5.91 -21.54
C ALA A 141 6.24 6.87 -22.18
N SER A 142 5.21 6.34 -22.83
CA SER A 142 4.13 7.12 -23.43
C SER A 142 3.31 7.85 -22.38
N ILE A 143 3.06 7.22 -21.25
CA ILE A 143 2.34 7.83 -20.10
C ILE A 143 3.19 8.98 -19.52
N ALA A 144 4.48 8.76 -19.28
CA ALA A 144 5.38 9.79 -18.78
C ALA A 144 5.44 11.00 -19.71
N LYS A 145 5.52 10.77 -21.02
CA LYS A 145 5.50 11.82 -22.03
C LYS A 145 4.20 12.63 -22.00
N ALA A 146 3.04 11.96 -21.92
CA ALA A 146 1.75 12.62 -21.81
C ALA A 146 1.69 13.51 -20.57
N CYS A 147 2.21 13.05 -19.44
CA CYS A 147 2.28 13.85 -18.21
C CYS A 147 3.14 15.10 -18.38
N GLU A 148 4.32 14.97 -18.98
CA GLU A 148 5.21 16.12 -19.23
C GLU A 148 4.57 17.15 -20.13
N GLU A 149 3.99 16.72 -21.25
CA GLU A 149 3.37 17.59 -22.24
C GLU A 149 2.10 18.28 -21.72
N CYS A 150 1.37 17.65 -20.81
CA CYS A 150 0.10 18.15 -20.30
C CYS A 150 0.18 18.86 -18.96
N ALA A 151 1.37 19.01 -18.39
CA ALA A 151 1.54 19.64 -17.07
C ALA A 151 1.15 21.12 -17.07
N GLU A 152 1.51 21.88 -18.12
CA GLU A 152 1.15 23.30 -18.30
C GLU A 152 1.39 24.15 -17.03
N GLY A 153 2.54 23.95 -16.38
CA GLY A 153 2.89 24.66 -15.15
C GLY A 153 2.30 24.06 -13.86
N GLN A 154 1.49 23.01 -13.98
CA GLN A 154 0.97 22.23 -12.85
C GLN A 154 1.77 20.96 -12.65
N VAL A 155 1.43 20.17 -11.65
CA VAL A 155 2.03 18.86 -11.38
C VAL A 155 1.12 17.77 -11.93
N VAL A 156 1.68 16.86 -12.72
CA VAL A 156 1.10 15.55 -13.03
C VAL A 156 2.24 14.60 -13.39
N SER A 157 2.21 13.39 -12.83
CA SER A 157 3.25 12.38 -13.04
C SER A 157 2.71 10.97 -12.85
N PRO A 158 3.38 9.95 -13.43
CA PRO A 158 3.14 8.55 -13.06
C PRO A 158 3.54 8.35 -11.60
N VAL A 159 2.66 7.71 -10.82
CA VAL A 159 2.86 7.54 -9.37
C VAL A 159 2.78 6.10 -8.89
N ASN A 160 2.08 5.22 -9.60
CA ASN A 160 2.05 3.80 -9.30
C ASN A 160 2.29 2.99 -10.57
N PHE A 161 3.41 2.31 -10.65
CA PHE A 161 3.71 1.35 -11.71
C PHE A 161 3.23 -0.03 -11.21
N ASN A 162 1.93 -0.30 -11.41
CA ASN A 162 1.26 -1.46 -10.81
C ASN A 162 1.48 -2.76 -11.58
N SER A 163 1.49 -2.70 -12.89
CA SER A 163 1.87 -3.79 -13.78
C SER A 163 2.18 -3.22 -15.17
N PRO A 164 2.80 -3.98 -16.07
CA PRO A 164 2.87 -3.57 -17.47
C PRO A 164 1.46 -3.23 -17.99
N GLY A 165 1.30 -2.04 -18.54
CA GLY A 165 0.01 -1.55 -19.03
C GLY A 165 -1.00 -1.11 -17.97
N GLN A 166 -0.59 -0.96 -16.71
CA GLN A 166 -1.45 -0.43 -15.66
C GLN A 166 -0.66 0.51 -14.76
N VAL A 167 -0.84 1.80 -14.97
CA VAL A 167 -0.13 2.88 -14.27
C VAL A 167 -1.13 3.90 -13.76
N VAL A 168 -0.94 4.37 -12.53
CA VAL A 168 -1.72 5.49 -11.97
C VAL A 168 -0.92 6.77 -12.15
N ILE A 169 -1.60 7.83 -12.60
CA ILE A 169 -1.07 9.19 -12.66
C ILE A 169 -1.73 10.04 -11.59
N ALA A 170 -1.02 11.02 -11.06
CA ALA A 170 -1.52 11.92 -10.01
C ALA A 170 -0.93 13.31 -10.13
N GLY A 171 -1.65 14.29 -9.58
CA GLY A 171 -1.22 15.69 -9.56
C GLY A 171 -2.40 16.63 -9.37
N HIS A 172 -2.30 17.82 -9.94
CA HIS A 172 -3.41 18.75 -10.01
C HIS A 172 -4.53 18.15 -10.86
N LYS A 173 -5.76 18.28 -10.42
CA LYS A 173 -6.93 17.66 -11.06
C LYS A 173 -7.02 17.95 -12.56
N GLU A 174 -6.85 19.20 -12.95
CA GLU A 174 -6.92 19.62 -14.37
C GLU A 174 -5.80 19.01 -15.21
N ALA A 175 -4.58 18.94 -14.67
CA ALA A 175 -3.44 18.33 -15.35
C ALA A 175 -3.61 16.82 -15.47
N VAL A 176 -4.17 16.16 -14.48
CA VAL A 176 -4.51 14.72 -14.54
C VAL A 176 -5.55 14.46 -15.63
N GLU A 177 -6.57 15.30 -15.73
CA GLU A 177 -7.59 15.20 -16.79
C GLU A 177 -6.99 15.38 -18.19
N ARG A 178 -6.13 16.38 -18.37
CA ARG A 178 -5.44 16.61 -19.65
C ARG A 178 -4.51 15.43 -20.02
N ALA A 179 -3.72 14.96 -19.07
CA ALA A 179 -2.82 13.83 -19.29
C ALA A 179 -3.60 12.54 -19.56
N GLY A 180 -4.71 12.30 -18.88
CA GLY A 180 -5.61 11.16 -19.14
C GLY A 180 -6.17 11.18 -20.57
N ALA A 181 -6.63 12.34 -21.03
CA ALA A 181 -7.09 12.51 -22.40
C ALA A 181 -5.97 12.28 -23.43
N ALA A 182 -4.77 12.78 -23.17
CA ALA A 182 -3.59 12.55 -24.01
C ALA A 182 -3.20 11.07 -24.07
N CYS A 183 -3.27 10.36 -22.95
CA CYS A 183 -3.04 8.92 -22.91
C CYS A 183 -4.06 8.16 -23.76
N LYS A 184 -5.34 8.54 -23.71
CA LYS A 184 -6.39 7.97 -24.56
C LYS A 184 -6.09 8.21 -26.04
N ALA A 185 -5.71 9.42 -26.40
CA ALA A 185 -5.32 9.77 -27.77
C ALA A 185 -4.09 8.99 -28.26
N ALA A 186 -3.17 8.65 -27.35
CA ALA A 186 -1.98 7.86 -27.64
C ALA A 186 -2.23 6.34 -27.70
N GLY A 187 -3.46 5.88 -27.45
CA GLY A 187 -3.84 4.48 -27.60
C GLY A 187 -4.18 3.74 -26.29
N ALA A 188 -4.22 4.41 -25.14
CA ALA A 188 -4.68 3.78 -23.90
C ALA A 188 -6.12 3.27 -24.06
N LYS A 189 -6.37 2.07 -23.53
CA LYS A 189 -7.72 1.50 -23.55
C LYS A 189 -8.67 2.24 -22.63
N ARG A 190 -8.17 2.68 -21.47
CA ARG A 190 -8.94 3.40 -20.45
C ARG A 190 -8.08 4.45 -19.76
N ALA A 191 -8.71 5.55 -19.37
CA ALA A 191 -8.21 6.52 -18.42
C ALA A 191 -9.33 6.74 -17.39
N LEU A 192 -9.21 6.10 -16.23
CA LEU A 192 -10.27 6.03 -15.21
C LEU A 192 -9.94 6.93 -14.03
N PRO A 193 -10.67 8.05 -13.85
CA PRO A 193 -10.52 8.84 -12.63
C PRO A 193 -10.80 7.99 -11.39
N LEU A 194 -9.94 8.11 -10.39
CA LEU A 194 -10.12 7.43 -9.11
C LEU A 194 -10.92 8.31 -8.14
N PRO A 195 -11.74 7.72 -7.27
CA PRO A 195 -12.56 8.48 -6.30
C PRO A 195 -11.73 8.93 -5.09
N VAL A 196 -10.59 9.57 -5.34
CA VAL A 196 -9.66 10.07 -4.32
C VAL A 196 -9.25 11.49 -4.67
N SER A 197 -9.10 12.34 -3.65
CA SER A 197 -8.72 13.74 -3.81
C SER A 197 -7.25 14.00 -3.47
N VAL A 198 -6.58 13.08 -2.79
CA VAL A 198 -5.17 13.23 -2.40
C VAL A 198 -4.28 12.67 -3.51
N PRO A 199 -3.47 13.53 -4.16
CA PRO A 199 -2.58 13.11 -5.24
C PRO A 199 -1.29 12.51 -4.66
N SER A 200 -1.35 11.24 -4.27
CA SER A 200 -0.26 10.52 -3.62
C SER A 200 0.94 10.32 -4.54
N HIS A 201 2.13 10.26 -3.96
CA HIS A 201 3.38 9.88 -4.62
C HIS A 201 3.86 10.82 -5.75
N CYS A 202 3.40 12.06 -5.75
CA CYS A 202 3.89 13.11 -6.64
C CYS A 202 4.49 14.28 -5.84
N ALA A 203 5.05 15.26 -6.54
CA ALA A 203 5.72 16.42 -5.92
C ALA A 203 4.83 17.22 -4.95
N LEU A 204 3.50 17.16 -5.11
CA LEU A 204 2.54 17.82 -4.22
C LEU A 204 2.56 17.26 -2.81
N MET A 205 3.10 16.04 -2.60
CA MET A 205 3.22 15.42 -1.28
C MET A 205 4.50 15.81 -0.53
N LYS A 206 5.38 16.61 -1.10
CA LYS A 206 6.63 17.03 -0.43
C LYS A 206 6.40 17.69 0.93
N PRO A 207 5.42 18.61 1.11
CA PRO A 207 5.14 19.18 2.44
C PRO A 207 4.69 18.12 3.46
N ALA A 208 3.91 17.13 3.03
CA ALA A 208 3.51 16.02 3.89
C ALA A 208 4.72 15.16 4.27
N ALA A 209 5.62 14.90 3.33
CA ALA A 209 6.85 14.14 3.57
C ALA A 209 7.76 14.84 4.59
N ASP A 210 7.87 16.16 4.55
CA ASP A 210 8.67 16.93 5.50
C ASP A 210 8.11 16.82 6.93
N LYS A 211 6.79 16.87 7.09
CA LYS A 211 6.13 16.65 8.39
C LYS A 211 6.29 15.21 8.87
N LEU A 212 6.15 14.24 7.95
CA LEU A 212 6.32 12.82 8.25
C LEU A 212 7.75 12.52 8.73
N ALA A 213 8.76 13.14 8.15
CA ALA A 213 10.16 12.99 8.56
C ALA A 213 10.38 13.33 10.03
N VAL A 214 9.71 14.37 10.53
CA VAL A 214 9.76 14.78 11.94
C VAL A 214 9.19 13.69 12.84
N GLU A 215 8.06 13.12 12.47
CA GLU A 215 7.39 12.06 13.26
C GLU A 215 8.18 10.74 13.22
N LEU A 216 8.73 10.39 12.06
CA LEU A 216 9.56 9.20 11.91
C LEU A 216 10.82 9.24 12.79
N ALA A 217 11.41 10.42 12.97
CA ALA A 217 12.57 10.60 13.83
C ALA A 217 12.29 10.35 15.32
N LYS A 218 11.05 10.42 15.75
CA LYS A 218 10.61 10.17 17.15
C LYS A 218 10.39 8.70 17.46
N ILE A 219 10.33 7.85 16.47
CA ILE A 219 9.97 6.43 16.60
C ILE A 219 11.24 5.58 16.55
N THR A 220 11.31 4.59 17.42
CA THR A 220 12.39 3.59 17.42
C THR A 220 12.21 2.61 16.27
N PHE A 221 13.23 2.44 15.45
CA PHE A 221 13.30 1.46 14.38
C PHE A 221 14.32 0.39 14.74
N SER A 222 13.89 -0.87 14.59
CA SER A 222 14.77 -2.05 14.77
C SER A 222 15.12 -2.64 13.42
N ALA A 223 16.19 -3.46 13.37
CA ALA A 223 16.54 -4.16 12.14
C ALA A 223 15.45 -5.16 11.73
N PRO A 224 15.12 -5.29 10.44
CA PRO A 224 14.12 -6.24 9.97
C PRO A 224 14.50 -7.70 10.27
N THR A 225 13.55 -8.49 10.74
CA THR A 225 13.70 -9.95 10.91
C THR A 225 13.50 -10.70 9.58
N VAL A 226 12.82 -10.07 8.63
CA VAL A 226 12.62 -10.53 7.25
C VAL A 226 12.95 -9.35 6.35
N PRO A 227 13.67 -9.54 5.23
CA PRO A 227 13.93 -8.45 4.30
C PRO A 227 12.64 -7.83 3.76
N VAL A 228 12.55 -6.51 3.79
CA VAL A 228 11.41 -5.73 3.27
C VAL A 228 11.86 -4.93 2.06
N VAL A 229 11.22 -5.18 0.91
CA VAL A 229 11.50 -4.45 -0.32
C VAL A 229 10.77 -3.10 -0.26
N ASN A 230 11.50 -1.98 -0.34
CA ASN A 230 10.88 -0.67 -0.31
C ASN A 230 10.33 -0.26 -1.69
N ASN A 231 9.33 0.61 -1.70
CA ASN A 231 8.64 1.05 -2.93
C ASN A 231 9.50 1.98 -3.79
N VAL A 232 10.32 2.82 -3.17
CA VAL A 232 10.98 3.92 -3.88
C VAL A 232 12.25 3.49 -4.62
N ASP A 233 13.06 2.61 -4.02
CA ASP A 233 14.35 2.17 -4.55
C ASP A 233 14.38 0.69 -4.97
N VAL A 234 13.38 -0.10 -4.59
CA VAL A 234 13.34 -1.55 -4.77
C VAL A 234 14.56 -2.21 -4.10
N LYS A 235 14.78 -1.85 -2.84
CA LYS A 235 15.91 -2.33 -2.01
C LYS A 235 15.41 -2.82 -0.67
N CYS A 236 16.18 -3.74 -0.08
CA CYS A 236 15.97 -4.23 1.29
C CYS A 236 16.98 -3.56 2.23
N GLU A 237 16.61 -2.43 2.79
CA GLU A 237 17.45 -1.71 3.74
C GLU A 237 17.40 -2.36 5.13
N THR A 238 18.51 -2.35 5.85
CA THR A 238 18.63 -2.89 7.22
C THR A 238 18.90 -1.82 8.26
N ASP A 239 19.44 -0.69 7.83
CA ASP A 239 19.74 0.46 8.69
C ASP A 239 18.52 1.31 8.95
N ALA A 240 18.29 1.66 10.22
CA ALA A 240 17.13 2.47 10.62
C ALA A 240 17.04 3.82 9.88
N ALA A 241 18.16 4.52 9.72
CA ALA A 241 18.20 5.81 9.04
C ALA A 241 17.84 5.67 7.55
N ALA A 242 18.34 4.61 6.89
CA ALA A 242 18.05 4.32 5.49
C ALA A 242 16.58 3.95 5.29
N ILE A 243 15.99 3.18 6.22
CA ILE A 243 14.55 2.83 6.17
C ILE A 243 13.69 4.09 6.32
N ARG A 244 14.00 4.96 7.29
CA ARG A 244 13.27 6.23 7.48
C ARG A 244 13.35 7.12 6.24
N ASP A 245 14.54 7.26 5.68
CA ASP A 245 14.75 8.07 4.46
C ASP A 245 13.93 7.53 3.28
N ALA A 246 13.90 6.23 3.08
CA ALA A 246 13.11 5.60 2.04
C ALA A 246 11.59 5.86 2.23
N LEU A 247 11.09 5.82 3.47
CA LEU A 247 9.69 6.12 3.77
C LEU A 247 9.33 7.59 3.50
N VAL A 248 10.24 8.51 3.79
CA VAL A 248 10.05 9.94 3.49
C VAL A 248 9.96 10.16 1.98
N ARG A 249 10.92 9.62 1.23
CA ARG A 249 10.95 9.75 -0.24
C ARG A 249 9.81 9.01 -0.92
N GLN A 250 9.32 7.92 -0.35
CA GLN A 250 8.17 7.18 -0.85
C GLN A 250 6.93 8.06 -1.03
N LEU A 251 6.72 9.03 -0.14
CA LEU A 251 5.48 9.82 -0.12
C LEU A 251 5.34 10.74 -1.33
N TYR A 252 6.45 11.18 -1.92
CA TYR A 252 6.45 12.08 -3.10
C TYR A 252 7.17 11.51 -4.33
N ASN A 253 7.42 10.19 -4.32
CA ASN A 253 7.99 9.45 -5.45
C ASN A 253 7.13 8.24 -5.82
N PRO A 254 7.24 7.74 -7.05
CA PRO A 254 6.42 6.62 -7.51
C PRO A 254 6.61 5.34 -6.71
N VAL A 255 5.52 4.58 -6.56
CA VAL A 255 5.55 3.21 -6.09
C VAL A 255 5.98 2.31 -7.24
N GLN A 256 7.15 1.70 -7.13
CA GLN A 256 7.74 0.79 -8.12
C GLN A 256 7.26 -0.64 -7.90
N TRP A 257 5.94 -0.86 -7.97
CA TRP A 257 5.37 -2.17 -7.65
C TRP A 257 5.78 -3.27 -8.63
N THR A 258 5.72 -2.98 -9.93
CA THR A 258 6.17 -3.90 -10.97
C THR A 258 7.60 -4.38 -10.72
N LYS A 259 8.51 -3.44 -10.51
CA LYS A 259 9.92 -3.76 -10.22
C LYS A 259 10.10 -4.49 -8.91
N SER A 260 9.28 -4.19 -7.89
CA SER A 260 9.31 -4.89 -6.60
C SER A 260 8.94 -6.36 -6.74
N VAL A 261 7.89 -6.67 -7.50
CA VAL A 261 7.47 -8.06 -7.76
C VAL A 261 8.51 -8.80 -8.60
N GLU A 262 9.07 -8.15 -9.62
CA GLU A 262 10.17 -8.71 -10.42
C GLU A 262 11.39 -9.02 -9.56
N PHE A 263 11.75 -8.10 -8.66
CA PHE A 263 12.85 -8.30 -7.70
C PHE A 263 12.60 -9.52 -6.81
N ILE A 264 11.39 -9.63 -6.25
CA ILE A 264 11.00 -10.76 -5.39
C ILE A 264 11.13 -12.08 -6.15
N ALA A 265 10.60 -12.15 -7.37
CA ALA A 265 10.70 -13.34 -8.20
C ALA A 265 12.16 -13.72 -8.52
N ALA A 266 13.00 -12.72 -8.77
CA ALA A 266 14.44 -12.93 -9.03
C ALA A 266 15.20 -13.48 -7.82
N GLN A 267 14.66 -13.36 -6.60
CA GLN A 267 15.21 -13.97 -5.40
C GLN A 267 14.81 -15.44 -5.21
N GLY A 268 14.12 -16.04 -6.16
CA GLY A 268 13.69 -17.43 -6.11
C GLY A 268 12.33 -17.67 -5.46
N VAL A 269 11.58 -16.63 -5.20
CA VAL A 269 10.20 -16.73 -4.69
C VAL A 269 9.27 -17.21 -5.80
N GLU A 270 8.47 -18.23 -5.50
CA GLU A 270 7.55 -18.86 -6.45
C GLU A 270 6.08 -18.56 -6.18
N HIS A 271 5.76 -18.06 -4.97
CA HIS A 271 4.39 -17.74 -4.57
C HIS A 271 4.33 -16.46 -3.71
N LEU A 272 3.32 -15.62 -3.97
CA LEU A 272 3.01 -14.47 -3.13
C LEU A 272 1.71 -14.71 -2.36
N TYR A 273 1.72 -14.43 -1.05
CA TYR A 273 0.51 -14.35 -0.25
C TYR A 273 0.20 -12.88 0.03
N GLU A 274 -0.99 -12.45 -0.36
CA GLU A 274 -1.49 -11.11 -0.01
C GLU A 274 -2.11 -11.14 1.38
N VAL A 275 -1.50 -10.37 2.30
CA VAL A 275 -1.85 -10.31 3.72
C VAL A 275 -2.59 -9.01 4.01
N GLY A 276 -3.89 -9.06 3.90
CA GLY A 276 -4.76 -7.89 4.05
C GLY A 276 -6.11 -8.11 3.39
N PRO A 277 -7.00 -7.11 3.45
CA PRO A 277 -8.29 -7.20 2.78
C PRO A 277 -8.13 -7.10 1.26
N GLY A 278 -9.06 -7.71 0.53
CA GLY A 278 -9.10 -7.67 -0.93
C GLY A 278 -8.10 -8.60 -1.61
N LYS A 279 -7.99 -8.46 -2.91
CA LYS A 279 -7.15 -9.30 -3.80
C LYS A 279 -6.45 -8.47 -4.88
N VAL A 280 -6.22 -7.18 -4.66
CA VAL A 280 -5.65 -6.28 -5.66
C VAL A 280 -4.26 -6.72 -6.09
N LEU A 281 -3.37 -6.96 -5.14
CA LEU A 281 -1.99 -7.36 -5.43
C LEU A 281 -1.92 -8.77 -6.01
N THR A 282 -2.78 -9.66 -5.56
CA THR A 282 -2.94 -11.01 -6.12
C THR A 282 -3.28 -10.92 -7.62
N GLY A 283 -4.23 -10.05 -7.98
CA GLY A 283 -4.64 -9.86 -9.36
C GLY A 283 -3.57 -9.24 -10.26
N LEU A 284 -2.64 -8.47 -9.71
CA LEU A 284 -1.53 -7.85 -10.46
C LEU A 284 -0.38 -8.84 -10.72
N THR A 285 -0.17 -9.79 -9.85
CA THR A 285 1.05 -10.63 -9.82
C THR A 285 1.32 -11.33 -11.14
N LYS A 286 0.33 -12.03 -11.70
CA LYS A 286 0.51 -12.81 -12.93
C LYS A 286 0.77 -11.93 -14.15
N ARG A 287 0.32 -10.67 -14.13
CA ARG A 287 0.56 -9.70 -15.19
C ARG A 287 1.99 -9.17 -15.18
N ILE A 288 2.67 -9.28 -14.04
CA ILE A 288 4.06 -8.81 -13.85
C ILE A 288 5.03 -9.95 -14.16
N VAL A 289 4.84 -11.10 -13.52
CA VAL A 289 5.64 -12.31 -13.72
C VAL A 289 4.67 -13.48 -13.90
N ASP A 290 4.57 -13.99 -15.11
CA ASP A 290 3.56 -15.00 -15.47
C ASP A 290 3.76 -16.37 -14.81
N THR A 291 4.98 -16.66 -14.37
CA THR A 291 5.34 -17.90 -13.64
C THR A 291 5.12 -17.79 -12.13
N LEU A 292 4.91 -16.59 -11.61
CA LEU A 292 4.69 -16.34 -10.18
C LEU A 292 3.22 -16.51 -9.86
N THR A 293 2.92 -17.34 -8.86
CA THR A 293 1.55 -17.53 -8.39
C THR A 293 1.26 -16.63 -7.20
N ALA A 294 -0.01 -16.34 -6.94
CA ALA A 294 -0.42 -15.52 -5.81
C ALA A 294 -1.80 -15.93 -5.29
N SER A 295 -2.00 -15.77 -3.99
CA SER A 295 -3.30 -15.95 -3.33
C SER A 295 -3.43 -15.02 -2.12
N ALA A 296 -4.68 -14.68 -1.77
CA ALA A 296 -4.97 -13.84 -0.62
C ALA A 296 -5.21 -14.68 0.63
N LEU A 297 -4.84 -14.16 1.80
CA LEU A 297 -5.02 -14.81 3.11
C LEU A 297 -6.14 -14.19 3.94
N ASN A 298 -7.12 -13.59 3.31
CA ASN A 298 -8.16 -12.81 3.98
C ASN A 298 -9.42 -13.62 4.38
N GLU A 299 -9.40 -14.94 4.15
CA GLU A 299 -10.50 -15.84 4.49
C GLU A 299 -9.95 -17.09 5.21
N PRO A 300 -10.71 -17.68 6.16
CA PRO A 300 -10.25 -18.85 6.92
C PRO A 300 -9.83 -20.04 6.04
N ALA A 301 -10.58 -20.33 5.00
CA ALA A 301 -10.26 -21.45 4.08
C ALA A 301 -8.95 -21.21 3.34
N ALA A 302 -8.71 -19.99 2.85
CA ALA A 302 -7.48 -19.65 2.14
C ALA A 302 -6.26 -19.69 3.08
N LEU A 303 -6.40 -19.20 4.30
CA LEU A 303 -5.35 -19.26 5.31
C LEU A 303 -5.01 -20.72 5.66
N SER A 304 -6.01 -21.54 5.90
CA SER A 304 -5.82 -22.97 6.22
C SER A 304 -5.11 -23.71 5.08
N ALA A 305 -5.49 -23.44 3.84
CA ALA A 305 -4.83 -24.02 2.66
C ALA A 305 -3.35 -23.62 2.57
N ALA A 306 -3.03 -22.35 2.85
CA ALA A 306 -1.67 -21.85 2.82
C ALA A 306 -0.78 -22.46 3.91
N LEU A 307 -1.33 -22.71 5.09
CA LEU A 307 -0.60 -23.32 6.22
C LEU A 307 -0.16 -24.76 5.95
N THR A 308 -0.79 -25.46 5.02
CA THR A 308 -0.48 -26.86 4.69
C THR A 308 0.57 -27.01 3.58
N GLN A 309 1.00 -25.94 2.94
CA GLN A 309 2.03 -25.89 1.91
C GLN A 309 3.41 -25.57 2.53
#